data_e73bb138f8a747657447cacba081f1f5
#
_entry.id   e73bb138f8a747657447cacba081f1f5
#
_cell.length_a   1.000
_cell.length_b   1.000
_cell.length_c   1.000
_cell.angle_alpha   90.00
_cell.angle_beta   90.00
_cell.angle_gamma   90.00
#
_symmetry.space_group_name_H-M   'P 1'
#
loop_
_entity.id
_entity.type
_entity.pdbx_description
1 polymer ?
#
loop_
_entity_poly.entity_id
_entity_poly.type
_entity_poly.pdbx_seq_one_letter_code
_entity_poly.pdbx_strand_id
1 'polypeptide(L)'
;FQFGKQTGIDLPGELGGILPSREWKKINKDEPWYRGETLITGIGQGFMTASPLQLALATAAIANKGQLLTPQVMMHSQSKNGDLFEELSPKSDQIPIKDISNWELIIEAMKQTVYGKFGTAKRLNNKLQYSLAGKTGTAQVFGLDPEEEYIAENIEEKLRDHALFTGFAPIEDPQVAIAIIVENAGSGSSKAAPLARELLDEYFIKNPVAL
;
A
#
# COMPACT_ATOMS: atom_id res chain seq x y z
N PHE A 1 7.75 5.04 7.48
CA PHE A 1 7.25 4.38 6.25
C PHE A 1 7.82 4.99 4.96
N GLN A 2 8.70 5.99 5.05
CA GLN A 2 9.35 6.68 3.93
C GLN A 2 8.43 7.38 2.91
N PHE A 3 7.18 7.65 3.24
CA PHE A 3 6.35 8.52 2.40
C PHE A 3 6.98 9.90 2.24
N GLY A 4 6.90 10.47 1.04
CA GLY A 4 7.56 11.75 0.69
C GLY A 4 9.06 11.63 0.41
N LYS A 5 9.61 10.43 0.31
CA LYS A 5 11.03 10.14 -0.01
C LYS A 5 11.12 8.98 -0.99
N GLN A 6 12.22 8.88 -1.72
CA GLN A 6 12.53 7.69 -2.50
C GLN A 6 12.79 6.51 -1.58
N THR A 7 12.38 5.31 -2.00
CA THR A 7 12.57 4.06 -1.24
C THR A 7 14.00 3.54 -1.32
N GLY A 8 14.74 3.99 -2.34
CA GLY A 8 16.09 3.55 -2.62
C GLY A 8 16.16 2.24 -3.41
N ILE A 9 15.07 1.89 -4.12
CA ILE A 9 15.09 0.76 -5.07
C ILE A 9 16.17 0.98 -6.13
N ASP A 10 16.81 -0.09 -6.55
CA ASP A 10 17.86 -0.12 -7.58
C ASP A 10 17.34 0.06 -9.02
N LEU A 11 16.22 0.78 -9.18
CA LEU A 11 15.65 1.17 -10.46
C LEU A 11 15.69 2.69 -10.65
N PRO A 12 16.01 3.18 -11.84
CA PRO A 12 15.99 4.62 -12.12
C PRO A 12 14.58 5.17 -12.23
N GLY A 13 14.41 6.48 -11.95
CA GLY A 13 13.15 7.20 -12.16
C GLY A 13 12.13 7.08 -11.03
N GLU A 14 12.53 6.60 -9.85
CA GLU A 14 11.65 6.55 -8.68
C GLU A 14 11.20 7.95 -8.26
N LEU A 15 9.88 8.10 -8.02
CA LEU A 15 9.28 9.30 -7.45
C LEU A 15 8.99 9.09 -5.96
N GLY A 16 9.41 10.05 -5.12
CA GLY A 16 9.24 9.99 -3.67
C GLY A 16 7.82 10.27 -3.16
N GLY A 17 6.90 10.71 -4.03
CA GLY A 17 5.58 11.17 -3.59
C GLY A 17 5.65 12.45 -2.75
N ILE A 18 4.56 12.78 -2.07
CA ILE A 18 4.43 13.94 -1.19
C ILE A 18 3.88 13.49 0.16
N LEU A 19 4.61 13.75 1.24
CA LEU A 19 4.08 13.73 2.59
C LEU A 19 3.87 15.18 3.03
N PRO A 20 2.64 15.72 2.97
CA PRO A 20 2.39 17.12 3.24
C PRO A 20 2.64 17.45 4.73
N SER A 21 3.21 18.63 4.96
CA SER A 21 3.43 19.19 6.29
C SER A 21 3.16 20.70 6.28
N ARG A 22 3.13 21.31 7.45
CA ARG A 22 3.00 22.77 7.58
C ARG A 22 4.11 23.50 6.81
N GLU A 23 5.32 22.98 6.92
CA GLU A 23 6.49 23.53 6.25
C GLU A 23 6.43 23.32 4.74
N TRP A 24 6.07 22.10 4.30
CA TRP A 24 5.87 21.80 2.88
C TRP A 24 4.83 22.73 2.26
N LYS A 25 3.70 22.95 2.92
CA LYS A 25 2.63 23.81 2.41
C LYS A 25 3.09 25.27 2.31
N LYS A 26 3.78 25.76 3.34
CA LYS A 26 4.30 27.13 3.33
C LYS A 26 5.28 27.36 2.18
N ILE A 27 6.18 26.40 1.92
CA ILE A 27 7.16 26.50 0.82
C ILE A 27 6.50 26.38 -0.56
N ASN A 28 5.57 25.44 -0.74
CA ASN A 28 5.07 25.08 -2.07
C ASN A 28 3.77 25.80 -2.46
N LYS A 29 3.02 26.33 -1.49
CA LYS A 29 1.73 27.01 -1.71
C LYS A 29 1.69 28.43 -1.17
N ASP A 30 2.70 28.83 -0.39
CA ASP A 30 2.75 30.12 0.35
C ASP A 30 1.51 30.36 1.24
N GLU A 31 0.94 29.30 1.77
CA GLU A 31 -0.27 29.31 2.59
C GLU A 31 -0.02 28.68 3.97
N PRO A 32 -0.78 29.07 5.02
CA PRO A 32 -0.74 28.40 6.29
C PRO A 32 -1.40 27.03 6.22
N TRP A 33 -1.08 26.16 7.19
CA TRP A 33 -1.74 24.87 7.39
C TRP A 33 -3.07 25.03 8.11
N TYR A 34 -4.16 24.58 7.52
CA TYR A 34 -5.48 24.61 8.11
C TYR A 34 -5.79 23.31 8.88
N ARG A 35 -6.65 23.40 9.92
CA ARG A 35 -7.00 22.22 10.74
C ARG A 35 -7.65 21.09 9.94
N GLY A 36 -8.48 21.43 8.95
CA GLY A 36 -9.11 20.46 8.07
C GLY A 36 -8.11 19.61 7.27
N GLU A 37 -6.96 20.19 6.90
CA GLU A 37 -5.92 19.46 6.16
C GLU A 37 -5.29 18.34 6.98
N THR A 38 -5.23 18.47 8.31
CA THR A 38 -4.78 17.38 9.18
C THR A 38 -5.72 16.18 9.11
N LEU A 39 -7.03 16.41 9.08
CA LEU A 39 -8.03 15.35 8.97
C LEU A 39 -7.97 14.69 7.60
N ILE A 40 -7.91 15.49 6.53
CA ILE A 40 -7.83 15.01 5.13
C ILE A 40 -6.54 14.20 4.92
N THR A 41 -5.39 14.72 5.38
CA THR A 41 -4.11 14.00 5.30
C THR A 41 -4.13 12.72 6.13
N GLY A 42 -4.82 12.72 7.29
CA GLY A 42 -4.94 11.55 8.16
C GLY A 42 -5.66 10.37 7.53
N ILE A 43 -6.46 10.58 6.49
CA ILE A 43 -7.11 9.54 5.69
C ILE A 43 -6.43 9.30 4.34
N GLY A 44 -5.24 9.88 4.12
CA GLY A 44 -4.46 9.69 2.88
C GLY A 44 -4.96 10.48 1.68
N GLN A 45 -5.69 11.59 1.92
CA GLN A 45 -6.23 12.46 0.89
C GLN A 45 -5.55 13.84 0.88
N GLY A 46 -6.02 14.76 0.06
CA GLY A 46 -5.48 16.11 -0.09
C GLY A 46 -4.18 16.13 -0.87
N PHE A 47 -3.15 16.76 -0.31
CA PHE A 47 -1.84 16.87 -0.98
C PHE A 47 -0.97 15.61 -0.89
N MET A 48 -1.41 14.60 -0.13
CA MET A 48 -0.64 13.37 0.01
C MET A 48 -0.63 12.57 -1.30
N THR A 49 0.57 12.23 -1.77
CA THR A 49 0.75 11.30 -2.89
C THR A 49 1.75 10.22 -2.54
N ALA A 50 1.49 9.01 -2.98
CA ALA A 50 2.36 7.87 -2.77
C ALA A 50 2.40 6.99 -4.02
N SER A 51 3.55 6.40 -4.30
CA SER A 51 3.67 5.39 -5.36
C SER A 51 3.11 4.04 -4.89
N PRO A 52 2.70 3.16 -5.82
CA PRO A 52 2.32 1.78 -5.47
C PRO A 52 3.44 1.04 -4.71
N LEU A 53 4.69 1.28 -5.06
CA LEU A 53 5.85 0.72 -4.36
C LEU A 53 5.90 1.16 -2.89
N GLN A 54 5.69 2.45 -2.62
CA GLN A 54 5.65 2.96 -1.23
C GLN A 54 4.50 2.33 -0.43
N LEU A 55 3.34 2.12 -1.04
CA LEU A 55 2.21 1.44 -0.39
C LEU A 55 2.53 -0.02 -0.10
N ALA A 56 3.16 -0.74 -1.04
CA ALA A 56 3.60 -2.12 -0.83
C ALA A 56 4.63 -2.23 0.30
N LEU A 57 5.63 -1.34 0.32
CA LEU A 57 6.65 -1.29 1.38
C LEU A 57 6.08 -0.95 2.75
N ALA A 58 5.17 0.02 2.83
CA ALA A 58 4.49 0.33 4.08
C ALA A 58 3.67 -0.86 4.59
N THR A 59 3.03 -1.59 3.68
CA THR A 59 2.29 -2.83 4.00
C THR A 59 3.24 -3.94 4.45
N ALA A 60 4.38 -4.13 3.79
CA ALA A 60 5.42 -5.08 4.19
C ALA A 60 6.01 -4.73 5.56
N ALA A 61 6.25 -3.44 5.83
CA ALA A 61 6.73 -3.01 7.14
C ALA A 61 5.72 -3.27 8.27
N ILE A 62 4.40 -3.14 8.00
CA ILE A 62 3.36 -3.54 8.95
C ILE A 62 3.40 -5.06 9.18
N ALA A 63 3.45 -5.85 8.11
CA ALA A 63 3.54 -7.30 8.16
C ALA A 63 4.74 -7.77 8.99
N ASN A 64 5.89 -7.12 8.81
CA ASN A 64 7.14 -7.40 9.50
C ASN A 64 7.29 -6.65 10.84
N LYS A 65 6.19 -6.17 11.43
CA LYS A 65 6.16 -5.49 12.74
C LYS A 65 7.19 -4.36 12.86
N GLY A 66 7.28 -3.54 11.81
CA GLY A 66 8.10 -2.34 11.76
C GLY A 66 9.48 -2.50 11.10
N GLN A 67 9.87 -3.69 10.68
CA GLN A 67 11.06 -3.86 9.88
C GLN A 67 10.81 -3.32 8.46
N LEU A 68 11.44 -2.22 8.13
CA LEU A 68 11.36 -1.57 6.83
C LEU A 68 12.55 -2.01 5.98
N LEU A 69 12.29 -2.70 4.89
CA LEU A 69 13.29 -3.19 3.95
C LEU A 69 13.53 -2.17 2.84
N THR A 70 14.78 -1.98 2.41
CA THR A 70 15.06 -1.30 1.14
C THR A 70 14.73 -2.27 0.01
N PRO A 71 13.81 -1.93 -0.92
CA PRO A 71 13.46 -2.82 -2.02
C PRO A 71 14.62 -2.93 -2.99
N GLN A 72 14.76 -4.09 -3.61
CA GLN A 72 15.77 -4.33 -4.65
C GLN A 72 15.21 -5.29 -5.70
N VAL A 73 15.64 -5.12 -6.94
CA VAL A 73 15.32 -5.99 -8.06
C VAL A 73 16.51 -6.90 -8.37
N MET A 74 17.73 -6.37 -8.23
CA MET A 74 18.94 -7.15 -8.43
C MET A 74 19.25 -7.99 -7.18
N MET A 75 19.31 -9.30 -7.31
CA MET A 75 19.69 -10.21 -6.24
C MET A 75 21.20 -10.47 -6.23
N HIS A 76 21.77 -10.70 -7.40
CA HIS A 76 23.21 -10.94 -7.58
C HIS A 76 23.64 -10.57 -8.99
N SER A 77 24.94 -10.35 -9.16
CA SER A 77 25.57 -10.21 -10.46
C SER A 77 26.60 -11.33 -10.67
N GLN A 78 26.71 -11.82 -11.90
CA GLN A 78 27.59 -12.94 -12.24
C GLN A 78 28.40 -12.60 -13.52
N SER A 79 29.68 -13.00 -13.53
CA SER A 79 30.52 -12.88 -14.72
C SER A 79 30.06 -13.86 -15.81
N LYS A 80 30.52 -13.63 -17.03
CA LYS A 80 30.34 -14.61 -18.13
C LYS A 80 30.96 -15.98 -17.86
N ASN A 81 31.91 -16.04 -16.93
CA ASN A 81 32.60 -17.29 -16.53
C ASN A 81 31.92 -17.97 -15.34
N GLY A 82 30.84 -17.40 -14.80
CA GLY A 82 30.10 -17.98 -13.68
C GLY A 82 30.53 -17.51 -12.28
N ASP A 83 31.55 -16.61 -12.19
CA ASP A 83 31.96 -16.08 -10.88
C ASP A 83 30.93 -15.08 -10.38
N LEU A 84 30.48 -15.23 -9.12
CA LEU A 84 29.64 -14.28 -8.43
C LEU A 84 30.46 -13.02 -8.10
N PHE A 85 29.98 -11.86 -8.53
CA PHE A 85 30.63 -10.58 -8.23
C PHE A 85 30.09 -9.96 -6.96
N GLU A 86 28.80 -10.05 -6.75
CA GLU A 86 28.15 -9.38 -5.63
C GLU A 86 26.83 -10.11 -5.28
N GLU A 87 26.66 -10.40 -4.02
CA GLU A 87 25.39 -10.83 -3.43
C GLU A 87 24.85 -9.66 -2.64
N LEU A 88 23.72 -9.11 -3.07
CA LEU A 88 23.10 -7.96 -2.42
C LEU A 88 22.16 -8.45 -1.31
N SER A 89 22.48 -8.09 -0.09
CA SER A 89 21.56 -8.27 1.04
C SER A 89 20.71 -7.00 1.21
N PRO A 90 19.38 -7.11 1.30
CA PRO A 90 18.54 -5.95 1.50
C PRO A 90 18.87 -5.26 2.82
N LYS A 91 19.06 -3.93 2.77
CA LYS A 91 19.19 -3.12 3.97
C LYS A 91 17.84 -3.04 4.68
N SER A 92 17.88 -3.04 6.00
CA SER A 92 16.66 -2.89 6.81
C SER A 92 16.85 -1.87 7.91
N ASP A 93 15.80 -1.10 8.15
CA ASP A 93 15.68 -0.17 9.26
C ASP A 93 14.49 -0.55 10.13
N GLN A 94 14.51 -0.21 11.41
CA GLN A 94 13.40 -0.44 12.31
C GLN A 94 12.59 0.86 12.46
N ILE A 95 11.31 0.82 12.15
CA ILE A 95 10.40 1.95 12.39
C ILE A 95 10.22 2.10 13.90
N PRO A 96 10.59 3.24 14.50
CA PRO A 96 10.42 3.46 15.93
C PRO A 96 8.94 3.54 16.28
N ILE A 97 8.53 2.80 17.32
CA ILE A 97 7.17 2.80 17.85
C ILE A 97 7.22 2.81 19.39
N LYS A 98 6.28 3.52 20.03
CA LYS A 98 6.23 3.61 21.48
C LYS A 98 5.78 2.32 22.15
N ASP A 99 4.83 1.64 21.52
CA ASP A 99 4.25 0.40 22.03
C ASP A 99 4.20 -0.62 20.90
N ILE A 100 4.92 -1.70 21.07
CA ILE A 100 5.06 -2.77 20.07
C ILE A 100 3.72 -3.47 19.78
N SER A 101 2.79 -3.47 20.75
CA SER A 101 1.45 -4.06 20.58
C SER A 101 0.61 -3.34 19.50
N ASN A 102 0.97 -2.10 19.15
CA ASN A 102 0.29 -1.38 18.07
C ASN A 102 0.45 -2.05 16.71
N TRP A 103 1.53 -2.82 16.48
CA TRP A 103 1.66 -3.61 15.24
C TRP A 103 0.60 -4.70 15.17
N GLU A 104 0.39 -5.40 16.28
CA GLU A 104 -0.62 -6.47 16.36
C GLU A 104 -2.04 -5.91 16.21
N LEU A 105 -2.30 -4.73 16.80
CA LEU A 105 -3.58 -4.05 16.65
C LEU A 105 -3.87 -3.68 15.18
N ILE A 106 -2.89 -3.14 14.46
CA ILE A 106 -3.04 -2.78 13.05
C ILE A 106 -3.21 -4.03 12.18
N ILE A 107 -2.41 -5.07 12.42
CA ILE A 107 -2.52 -6.35 11.70
C ILE A 107 -3.91 -6.96 11.91
N GLU A 108 -4.40 -7.00 13.15
CA GLU A 108 -5.75 -7.49 13.44
C GLU A 108 -6.83 -6.63 12.76
N ALA A 109 -6.69 -5.30 12.75
CA ALA A 109 -7.61 -4.43 12.04
C ALA A 109 -7.62 -4.70 10.51
N MET A 110 -6.44 -4.94 9.91
CA MET A 110 -6.32 -5.33 8.50
C MET A 110 -6.92 -6.72 8.22
N LYS A 111 -6.76 -7.66 9.15
CA LYS A 111 -7.40 -8.97 9.09
C LYS A 111 -8.94 -8.83 9.13
N GLN A 112 -9.48 -7.99 9.99
CA GLN A 112 -10.92 -7.73 10.08
C GLN A 112 -11.51 -7.10 8.80
N THR A 113 -10.70 -6.47 7.97
CA THR A 113 -11.14 -6.00 6.63
C THR A 113 -11.56 -7.17 5.74
N VAL A 114 -10.92 -8.34 5.88
CA VAL A 114 -11.17 -9.56 5.08
C VAL A 114 -12.15 -10.50 5.78
N TYR A 115 -12.00 -10.71 7.08
CA TYR A 115 -12.76 -11.73 7.84
C TYR A 115 -13.92 -11.16 8.66
N GLY A 116 -13.90 -9.86 8.94
CA GLY A 116 -14.91 -9.21 9.76
C GLY A 116 -16.29 -9.16 9.10
N LYS A 117 -17.35 -9.20 9.92
CA LYS A 117 -18.74 -9.11 9.47
C LYS A 117 -18.99 -7.91 8.54
N PHE A 118 -18.35 -6.79 8.81
CA PHE A 118 -18.46 -5.52 8.08
C PHE A 118 -17.20 -5.21 7.25
N GLY A 119 -16.32 -6.17 7.06
CA GLY A 119 -15.07 -6.00 6.30
C GLY A 119 -15.35 -5.60 4.85
N THR A 120 -14.69 -4.55 4.39
CA THR A 120 -14.86 -4.02 3.02
C THR A 120 -14.32 -4.96 1.95
N ALA A 121 -13.43 -5.87 2.31
CA ALA A 121 -12.88 -6.90 1.43
C ALA A 121 -13.35 -8.33 1.80
N LYS A 122 -14.43 -8.50 2.55
CA LYS A 122 -14.91 -9.81 3.02
C LYS A 122 -15.17 -10.83 1.90
N ARG A 123 -15.44 -10.38 0.67
CA ARG A 123 -15.62 -11.27 -0.49
C ARG A 123 -14.37 -12.07 -0.81
N LEU A 124 -13.18 -11.58 -0.45
CA LEU A 124 -11.89 -12.26 -0.68
C LEU A 124 -11.75 -13.53 0.16
N ASN A 125 -12.44 -13.63 1.30
CA ASN A 125 -12.38 -14.79 2.18
C ASN A 125 -13.02 -16.07 1.59
N ASN A 126 -13.77 -15.97 0.48
CA ASN A 126 -14.42 -17.13 -0.09
C ASN A 126 -13.40 -18.11 -0.68
N LYS A 127 -13.32 -19.34 -0.07
CA LYS A 127 -12.37 -20.40 -0.47
C LYS A 127 -10.90 -19.96 -0.49
N LEU A 128 -10.50 -19.06 0.39
CA LEU A 128 -9.12 -18.63 0.52
C LEU A 128 -8.25 -19.76 1.09
N GLN A 129 -7.13 -20.07 0.44
CA GLN A 129 -6.22 -21.16 0.82
C GLN A 129 -5.06 -20.69 1.72
N TYR A 130 -4.99 -19.41 2.04
CA TYR A 130 -3.97 -18.77 2.88
C TYR A 130 -4.63 -17.66 3.72
N SER A 131 -4.01 -17.25 4.79
CA SER A 131 -4.49 -16.12 5.58
C SER A 131 -4.09 -14.79 4.94
N LEU A 132 -5.02 -13.82 4.90
CA LEU A 132 -4.84 -12.53 4.24
C LEU A 132 -5.25 -11.38 5.16
N ALA A 133 -4.38 -10.41 5.32
CA ALA A 133 -4.69 -9.10 5.90
C ALA A 133 -4.59 -8.02 4.84
N GLY A 134 -5.50 -7.05 4.84
CA GLY A 134 -5.47 -6.00 3.83
C GLY A 134 -6.35 -4.81 4.14
N LYS A 135 -6.30 -3.81 3.26
CA LYS A 135 -7.11 -2.58 3.33
C LYS A 135 -7.50 -2.12 1.94
N THR A 136 -8.77 -1.87 1.75
CA THR A 136 -9.27 -1.20 0.55
C THR A 136 -9.06 0.31 0.66
N GLY A 137 -8.81 0.96 -0.45
CA GLY A 137 -8.72 2.41 -0.55
C GLY A 137 -9.45 2.94 -1.77
N THR A 138 -9.73 4.22 -1.74
CA THR A 138 -10.26 4.98 -2.86
C THR A 138 -9.53 6.32 -2.86
N ALA A 139 -8.80 6.62 -3.94
CA ALA A 139 -8.10 7.90 -4.08
C ALA A 139 -8.89 8.82 -4.99
N GLN A 140 -9.32 9.95 -4.45
CA GLN A 140 -10.08 10.95 -5.18
C GLN A 140 -9.21 11.60 -6.27
N VAL A 141 -9.76 11.73 -7.48
CA VAL A 141 -9.13 12.40 -8.60
C VAL A 141 -9.51 13.88 -8.64
N PHE A 142 -10.74 14.22 -8.22
CA PHE A 142 -11.22 15.59 -8.12
C PHE A 142 -12.14 15.78 -6.90
N GLY A 143 -12.31 17.03 -6.46
CA GLY A 143 -13.25 17.36 -5.39
C GLY A 143 -14.68 17.52 -5.94
N LEU A 144 -15.65 16.89 -5.27
CA LEU A 144 -17.07 17.16 -5.48
C LEU A 144 -17.53 18.31 -4.59
N ASP A 145 -18.60 18.97 -5.01
CA ASP A 145 -19.32 19.88 -4.13
C ASP A 145 -19.82 19.09 -2.91
N PRO A 146 -19.73 19.62 -1.67
CA PRO A 146 -20.20 18.94 -0.47
C PRO A 146 -21.65 18.46 -0.50
N GLU A 147 -22.48 19.05 -1.36
CA GLU A 147 -23.89 18.66 -1.53
C GLU A 147 -24.12 17.60 -2.62
N GLU A 148 -23.08 17.24 -3.39
CA GLU A 148 -23.16 16.24 -4.44
C GLU A 148 -22.75 14.85 -3.94
N GLU A 149 -23.57 13.85 -4.27
CA GLU A 149 -23.24 12.45 -4.00
C GLU A 149 -22.35 11.88 -5.12
N TYR A 150 -21.26 11.18 -4.73
CA TYR A 150 -20.39 10.52 -5.68
C TYR A 150 -21.10 9.29 -6.30
N ILE A 151 -21.51 9.42 -7.57
CA ILE A 151 -22.06 8.32 -8.35
C ILE A 151 -21.14 8.10 -9.56
N ALA A 152 -20.33 7.05 -9.52
CA ALA A 152 -19.28 6.79 -10.53
C ALA A 152 -19.82 6.72 -11.96
N GLU A 153 -21.05 6.23 -12.16
CA GLU A 153 -21.70 6.14 -13.47
C GLU A 153 -22.00 7.49 -14.09
N ASN A 154 -22.17 8.53 -13.27
CA ASN A 154 -22.48 9.90 -13.72
C ASN A 154 -21.22 10.74 -13.96
N ILE A 155 -20.03 10.21 -13.66
CA ILE A 155 -18.75 10.90 -13.75
C ILE A 155 -18.00 10.39 -14.98
N GLU A 156 -17.39 11.30 -15.75
CA GLU A 156 -16.50 10.92 -16.85
C GLU A 156 -15.42 9.94 -16.35
N GLU A 157 -15.15 8.90 -17.10
CA GLU A 157 -14.23 7.82 -16.69
C GLU A 157 -12.89 8.36 -16.18
N LYS A 158 -12.29 9.31 -16.87
CA LYS A 158 -11.01 9.93 -16.51
C LYS A 158 -11.01 10.71 -15.18
N LEU A 159 -12.19 11.04 -14.65
CA LEU A 159 -12.38 11.77 -13.39
C LEU A 159 -12.83 10.85 -12.25
N ARG A 160 -13.10 9.58 -12.54
CA ARG A 160 -13.47 8.62 -11.49
C ARG A 160 -12.32 8.38 -10.55
N ASP A 161 -12.65 8.10 -9.31
CA ASP A 161 -11.68 7.77 -8.28
C ASP A 161 -10.83 6.55 -8.65
N HIS A 162 -9.59 6.52 -8.19
CA HIS A 162 -8.75 5.33 -8.33
C HIS A 162 -9.10 4.30 -7.25
N ALA A 163 -9.29 3.06 -7.66
CA ALA A 163 -9.52 1.94 -6.77
C ALA A 163 -8.20 1.39 -6.23
N LEU A 164 -8.07 1.23 -4.91
CA LEU A 164 -6.86 0.74 -4.27
C LEU A 164 -7.13 -0.47 -3.37
N PHE A 165 -6.13 -1.33 -3.28
CA PHE A 165 -6.04 -2.37 -2.28
C PHE A 165 -4.57 -2.57 -1.89
N THR A 166 -4.30 -2.71 -0.60
CA THR A 166 -3.02 -3.18 -0.09
C THR A 166 -3.25 -4.36 0.84
N GLY A 167 -2.32 -5.31 0.86
CA GLY A 167 -2.43 -6.46 1.73
C GLY A 167 -1.15 -7.27 1.80
N PHE A 168 -1.13 -8.24 2.70
CA PHE A 168 -0.05 -9.20 2.83
C PHE A 168 -0.57 -10.57 3.22
N ALA A 169 0.16 -11.59 2.86
CA ALA A 169 -0.18 -12.98 3.14
C ALA A 169 1.08 -13.87 3.22
N PRO A 170 1.06 -14.99 3.98
CA PRO A 170 0.10 -15.28 5.06
C PRO A 170 0.22 -14.29 6.23
N ILE A 171 -0.80 -14.25 7.13
CA ILE A 171 -0.75 -13.33 8.30
C ILE A 171 0.30 -13.77 9.30
N GLU A 172 0.41 -15.09 9.52
CA GLU A 172 1.24 -15.70 10.55
C GLU A 172 2.73 -15.72 10.18
N ASP A 173 3.02 -15.85 8.88
CA ASP A 173 4.38 -15.86 8.31
C ASP A 173 4.37 -15.10 6.98
N PRO A 174 4.42 -13.76 7.00
CA PRO A 174 4.26 -12.94 5.81
C PRO A 174 5.34 -13.20 4.75
N GLN A 175 4.94 -13.65 3.57
CA GLN A 175 5.83 -13.92 2.46
C GLN A 175 5.68 -12.93 1.30
N VAL A 176 4.51 -12.32 1.16
CA VAL A 176 4.24 -11.37 0.09
C VAL A 176 3.40 -10.20 0.59
N ALA A 177 3.79 -9.00 0.23
CA ALA A 177 2.98 -7.79 0.35
C ALA A 177 2.63 -7.29 -1.05
N ILE A 178 1.39 -6.81 -1.20
CA ILE A 178 0.85 -6.35 -2.48
C ILE A 178 0.20 -4.98 -2.34
N ALA A 179 0.36 -4.14 -3.36
CA ALA A 179 -0.40 -2.92 -3.54
C ALA A 179 -0.94 -2.85 -4.97
N ILE A 180 -2.23 -2.68 -5.12
CA ILE A 180 -2.93 -2.57 -6.40
C ILE A 180 -3.57 -1.20 -6.49
N ILE A 181 -3.36 -0.53 -7.63
CA ILE A 181 -4.08 0.66 -8.04
C ILE A 181 -4.71 0.36 -9.39
N VAL A 182 -6.02 0.60 -9.48
CA VAL A 182 -6.74 0.57 -10.75
C VAL A 182 -7.27 1.99 -10.98
N GLU A 183 -6.64 2.65 -11.93
CA GLU A 183 -6.96 4.05 -12.24
C GLU A 183 -8.40 4.18 -12.73
N ASN A 184 -9.09 5.22 -12.26
CA ASN A 184 -10.44 5.61 -12.67
C ASN A 184 -11.52 4.51 -12.55
N ALA A 185 -11.28 3.52 -11.69
CA ALA A 185 -12.15 2.35 -11.54
C ALA A 185 -13.16 2.45 -10.39
N GLY A 186 -13.09 3.53 -9.59
CA GLY A 186 -13.99 3.79 -8.48
C GLY A 186 -13.63 3.02 -7.21
N SER A 187 -14.39 2.00 -6.83
CA SER A 187 -14.27 1.35 -5.52
C SER A 187 -13.16 0.31 -5.42
N GLY A 188 -12.27 0.47 -4.44
CA GLY A 188 -11.21 -0.50 -4.13
C GLY A 188 -11.74 -1.90 -3.77
N SER A 189 -12.89 -1.98 -3.10
CA SER A 189 -13.50 -3.25 -2.69
C SER A 189 -14.01 -4.09 -3.86
N SER A 190 -14.47 -3.46 -4.94
CA SER A 190 -15.07 -4.12 -6.10
C SER A 190 -14.10 -4.31 -7.26
N LYS A 191 -13.02 -3.54 -7.34
CA LYS A 191 -12.08 -3.54 -8.45
C LYS A 191 -10.67 -3.99 -8.03
N ALA A 192 -10.01 -3.26 -7.15
CA ALA A 192 -8.62 -3.56 -6.79
C ALA A 192 -8.46 -4.81 -5.91
N ALA A 193 -9.36 -5.03 -4.94
CA ALA A 193 -9.29 -6.18 -4.05
C ALA A 193 -9.43 -7.54 -4.78
N PRO A 194 -10.36 -7.74 -5.73
CA PRO A 194 -10.43 -8.99 -6.49
C PRO A 194 -9.15 -9.27 -7.31
N LEU A 195 -8.57 -8.25 -7.95
CA LEU A 195 -7.32 -8.39 -8.69
C LEU A 195 -6.16 -8.79 -7.78
N ALA A 196 -6.09 -8.18 -6.58
CA ALA A 196 -5.09 -8.56 -5.58
C ALA A 196 -5.24 -10.04 -5.19
N ARG A 197 -6.48 -10.53 -5.04
CA ARG A 197 -6.75 -11.93 -4.74
C ARG A 197 -6.26 -12.86 -5.87
N GLU A 198 -6.57 -12.55 -7.13
CA GLU A 198 -6.14 -13.34 -8.28
C GLU A 198 -4.61 -13.45 -8.35
N LEU A 199 -3.89 -12.34 -8.13
CA LEU A 199 -2.44 -12.32 -8.11
C LEU A 199 -1.84 -13.13 -6.95
N LEU A 200 -2.45 -13.04 -5.76
CA LEU A 200 -2.02 -13.81 -4.59
C LEU A 200 -2.32 -15.31 -4.78
N ASP A 201 -3.46 -15.68 -5.34
CA ASP A 201 -3.78 -17.06 -5.65
C ASP A 201 -2.74 -17.65 -6.63
N GLU A 202 -2.39 -16.92 -7.69
CA GLU A 202 -1.35 -17.36 -8.64
C GLU A 202 0.04 -17.47 -8.00
N TYR A 203 0.38 -16.53 -7.09
CA TYR A 203 1.62 -16.58 -6.34
C TYR A 203 1.71 -17.85 -5.47
N PHE A 204 0.66 -18.16 -4.71
CA PHE A 204 0.64 -19.30 -3.78
C PHE A 204 0.40 -20.65 -4.47
N ILE A 205 -0.14 -20.69 -5.69
CA ILE A 205 -0.11 -21.89 -6.54
C ILE A 205 1.33 -22.29 -6.85
N LYS A 206 2.19 -21.31 -7.15
CA LYS A 206 3.62 -21.54 -7.48
C LYS A 206 4.50 -21.69 -6.24
N ASN A 207 4.12 -21.08 -5.13
CA ASN A 207 4.86 -21.07 -3.87
C ASN A 207 3.93 -21.53 -2.73
N PRO A 208 3.58 -22.82 -2.65
CA PRO A 208 2.63 -23.31 -1.66
C PRO A 208 3.17 -23.10 -0.24
N VAL A 209 2.35 -22.49 0.61
CA VAL A 209 2.63 -22.37 2.05
C VAL A 209 2.31 -23.70 2.74
N ALA A 210 3.15 -24.09 3.69
CA ALA A 210 2.82 -25.20 4.59
C ALA A 210 1.62 -24.79 5.45
N LEU A 211 0.52 -25.52 5.36
CA LEU A 211 -0.69 -25.31 6.16
C LEU A 211 -0.52 -25.92 7.56
#